data_e06f934c824c888a9a9b4fbdd51a86c7
#
_entry.id   e06f934c824c888a9a9b4fbdd51a86c7
#
_cell.length_a   1.000
_cell.length_b   1.000
_cell.length_c   1.000
_cell.angle_alpha   90.00
_cell.angle_beta   90.00
_cell.angle_gamma   90.00
#
_symmetry.space_group_name_H-M   'P 1'
#
loop_
_entity.id
_entity.type
_entity.pdbx_description
1 polymer ?
#
loop_
_entity_poly.entity_id
_entity_poly.type
_entity_poly.pdbx_seq_one_letter_code
_entity_poly.pdbx_strand_id
1 'polypeptide(L)'
;MEMVWDIPIGTSIGRRELHDRLGGGSWQDGITRVATTDEMLVFTNDGGGEHGYGVHEGLRSDGVFRYSGQGQSGDQQLTRNNRALVESEEKGRAIRVFRGQGTVTYIGSFTLGDRPYTWERFPGTGSSPDRNGLVFNLVAVDADTSLLPVAEGGDADRPGRATSSAPSSASVDWRPLDFREYQVRRVNEGESVRSVSRLEFELQTRFGEWLRARGDDVQVLRLTEDGVTIVPDLYVPTIGQIIEAKKSIARAYVRTAIGQVLDYAAVARRSGLAVDPAVLLPSEPSSSLTALCTSVGITVWWPADGGGFTNVSP
;
A
#
# COMPACT_ATOMS: atom_id res chain seq x y z
N MET A 1 29.05 -15.75 -10.78
CA MET A 1 28.03 -16.07 -11.81
C MET A 1 26.71 -15.81 -11.12
N GLU A 2 26.09 -14.71 -11.45
CA GLU A 2 24.77 -14.35 -10.88
C GLU A 2 23.75 -15.38 -11.37
N MET A 3 23.08 -16.06 -10.47
CA MET A 3 22.10 -17.08 -10.81
C MET A 3 20.84 -16.36 -11.29
N VAL A 4 20.57 -16.42 -12.57
CA VAL A 4 19.35 -15.87 -13.17
C VAL A 4 18.18 -16.76 -12.78
N TRP A 5 17.06 -16.18 -12.38
CA TRP A 5 15.82 -16.90 -12.09
C TRP A 5 15.33 -17.65 -13.34
N ASP A 6 15.19 -18.98 -13.24
CA ASP A 6 14.89 -19.86 -14.38
C ASP A 6 13.67 -20.77 -14.16
N ILE A 7 12.87 -20.51 -13.12
CA ILE A 7 11.65 -21.27 -12.84
C ILE A 7 10.46 -20.61 -13.54
N PRO A 8 9.85 -21.25 -14.56
CA PRO A 8 8.66 -20.70 -15.22
C PRO A 8 7.45 -20.64 -14.31
N ILE A 9 6.56 -19.65 -14.54
CA ILE A 9 5.25 -19.57 -13.87
C ILE A 9 4.44 -20.84 -14.14
N GLY A 10 3.73 -21.34 -13.12
CA GLY A 10 2.99 -22.60 -13.17
C GLY A 10 3.82 -23.86 -12.88
N THR A 11 5.14 -23.74 -12.75
CA THR A 11 5.99 -24.89 -12.40
C THR A 11 5.74 -25.36 -10.97
N SER A 12 5.51 -26.65 -10.81
CA SER A 12 5.40 -27.31 -9.50
C SER A 12 6.70 -28.00 -9.13
N ILE A 13 7.18 -27.78 -7.91
CA ILE A 13 8.44 -28.32 -7.39
C ILE A 13 8.30 -28.68 -5.92
N GLY A 14 9.04 -29.68 -5.46
CA GLY A 14 9.15 -30.02 -4.04
C GLY A 14 9.72 -28.84 -3.25
N ARG A 15 9.06 -28.43 -2.16
CA ARG A 15 9.47 -27.24 -1.40
C ARG A 15 10.89 -27.37 -0.84
N ARG A 16 11.28 -28.56 -0.38
CA ARG A 16 12.67 -28.83 0.06
C ARG A 16 13.64 -28.74 -1.10
N GLU A 17 13.30 -29.34 -2.24
CA GLU A 17 14.12 -29.31 -3.45
C GLU A 17 14.34 -27.87 -3.93
N LEU A 18 13.29 -27.02 -3.87
CA LEU A 18 13.39 -25.60 -4.17
C LEU A 18 14.42 -24.90 -3.28
N HIS A 19 14.35 -25.13 -1.96
CA HIS A 19 15.30 -24.55 -1.00
C HIS A 19 16.72 -25.06 -1.19
N ASP A 20 16.90 -26.35 -1.45
CA ASP A 20 18.21 -26.95 -1.74
C ASP A 20 18.82 -26.36 -3.01
N ARG A 21 18.00 -26.16 -4.07
CA ARG A 21 18.41 -25.57 -5.34
C ARG A 21 18.82 -24.10 -5.20
N LEU A 22 18.09 -23.31 -4.43
CA LEU A 22 18.31 -21.87 -4.25
C LEU A 22 19.32 -21.54 -3.14
N GLY A 23 19.82 -22.52 -2.41
CA GLY A 23 20.90 -22.34 -1.45
C GLY A 23 20.48 -21.71 -0.14
N GLY A 24 19.34 -22.06 0.43
CA GLY A 24 19.08 -21.73 1.82
C GLY A 24 17.69 -21.24 2.18
N GLY A 25 17.61 -20.72 3.39
CA GLY A 25 16.36 -20.38 4.05
C GLY A 25 15.67 -21.58 4.72
N SER A 26 14.75 -21.31 5.64
CA SER A 26 13.94 -22.36 6.26
C SER A 26 12.80 -22.76 5.33
N TRP A 27 12.75 -24.03 4.93
CA TRP A 27 11.66 -24.54 4.11
C TRP A 27 10.30 -24.58 4.83
N GLN A 28 10.29 -24.36 6.15
CA GLN A 28 9.07 -24.27 6.98
C GLN A 28 8.49 -22.86 7.06
N ASP A 29 9.29 -21.84 6.76
CA ASP A 29 8.90 -20.44 6.93
C ASP A 29 8.03 -19.96 5.77
N GLY A 30 6.89 -19.32 6.07
CA GLY A 30 6.01 -18.71 5.06
C GLY A 30 6.67 -17.60 4.25
N ILE A 31 7.61 -16.87 4.86
CA ILE A 31 8.48 -15.89 4.20
C ILE A 31 9.93 -16.30 4.47
N THR A 32 10.75 -16.38 3.44
CA THR A 32 12.17 -16.69 3.59
C THR A 32 13.02 -15.87 2.62
N ARG A 33 14.20 -15.47 3.07
CA ARG A 33 15.20 -14.83 2.22
C ARG A 33 16.17 -15.89 1.70
N VAL A 34 16.41 -15.88 0.40
CA VAL A 34 17.45 -16.67 -0.25
C VAL A 34 18.74 -15.87 -0.27
N ALA A 35 19.78 -16.38 0.38
CA ALA A 35 21.05 -15.65 0.51
C ALA A 35 21.86 -15.62 -0.80
N THR A 36 21.73 -16.64 -1.65
CA THR A 36 22.52 -16.80 -2.88
C THR A 36 22.05 -15.88 -4.02
N THR A 37 20.75 -15.61 -4.12
CA THR A 37 20.16 -14.76 -5.16
C THR A 37 19.61 -13.44 -4.60
N ASP A 38 19.66 -13.27 -3.29
CA ASP A 38 19.08 -12.13 -2.55
C ASP A 38 17.60 -11.88 -2.87
N GLU A 39 16.83 -12.96 -3.09
CA GLU A 39 15.39 -12.92 -3.35
C GLU A 39 14.58 -13.24 -2.10
N MET A 40 13.31 -12.83 -2.08
CA MET A 40 12.33 -13.21 -1.07
C MET A 40 11.38 -14.25 -1.64
N LEU A 41 11.24 -15.38 -0.95
CA LEU A 41 10.23 -16.38 -1.26
C LEU A 41 9.06 -16.24 -0.29
N VAL A 42 7.86 -16.23 -0.82
CA VAL A 42 6.59 -16.16 -0.08
C VAL A 42 5.76 -17.37 -0.43
N PHE A 43 5.29 -18.11 0.57
CA PHE A 43 4.55 -19.35 0.39
C PHE A 43 3.14 -19.21 0.95
N THR A 44 2.13 -19.22 0.08
CA THR A 44 0.72 -19.24 0.44
C THR A 44 0.11 -20.64 0.27
N ASN A 45 -0.97 -20.92 0.97
CA ASN A 45 -1.76 -22.14 0.81
C ASN A 45 -3.24 -21.86 1.08
N ASP A 46 -4.09 -22.81 0.73
CA ASP A 46 -5.54 -22.72 0.93
C ASP A 46 -5.98 -22.96 2.39
N GLY A 47 -5.03 -23.29 3.28
CA GLY A 47 -5.29 -23.74 4.64
C GLY A 47 -4.87 -22.77 5.75
N GLY A 48 -4.83 -21.46 5.49
CA GLY A 48 -4.38 -20.42 6.45
C GLY A 48 -5.14 -20.36 7.80
N GLY A 49 -6.13 -21.26 8.01
CA GLY A 49 -7.00 -21.25 9.19
C GLY A 49 -6.35 -21.68 10.51
N GLU A 50 -5.26 -22.48 10.50
CA GLU A 50 -4.69 -23.04 11.73
C GLU A 50 -4.15 -22.00 12.72
N HIS A 51 -3.78 -20.79 12.24
CA HIS A 51 -3.22 -19.72 13.06
C HIS A 51 -3.97 -18.39 12.90
N GLY A 52 -5.20 -18.42 12.35
CA GLY A 52 -6.01 -17.21 12.11
C GLY A 52 -5.51 -16.34 10.94
N TYR A 53 -4.58 -16.81 10.11
CA TYR A 53 -4.04 -16.07 8.97
C TYR A 53 -5.04 -15.93 7.81
N GLY A 54 -5.87 -16.96 7.56
CA GLY A 54 -6.75 -17.05 6.41
C GLY A 54 -7.80 -15.94 6.31
N VAL A 55 -8.15 -15.29 7.43
CA VAL A 55 -9.16 -14.20 7.45
C VAL A 55 -8.69 -12.97 6.66
N HIS A 56 -7.37 -12.76 6.56
CA HIS A 56 -6.79 -11.58 5.93
C HIS A 56 -5.97 -11.91 4.68
N GLU A 57 -5.85 -13.19 4.29
CA GLU A 57 -5.02 -13.63 3.16
C GLU A 57 -5.87 -13.91 1.93
N GLY A 58 -5.41 -13.47 0.76
CA GLY A 58 -6.06 -13.74 -0.52
C GLY A 58 -5.97 -12.57 -1.50
N LEU A 59 -6.27 -12.88 -2.76
CA LEU A 59 -6.37 -11.90 -3.84
C LEU A 59 -7.66 -11.10 -3.71
N ARG A 60 -7.55 -9.79 -3.72
CA ARG A 60 -8.66 -8.84 -3.68
C ARG A 60 -9.10 -8.45 -5.09
N SER A 61 -10.29 -7.85 -5.20
CA SER A 61 -10.84 -7.34 -6.46
C SER A 61 -10.00 -6.22 -7.09
N ASP A 62 -9.27 -5.44 -6.25
CA ASP A 62 -8.35 -4.40 -6.70
C ASP A 62 -7.01 -4.94 -7.25
N GLY A 63 -6.84 -6.27 -7.32
CA GLY A 63 -5.62 -6.92 -7.81
C GLY A 63 -4.49 -7.02 -6.79
N VAL A 64 -4.72 -6.58 -5.55
CA VAL A 64 -3.75 -6.71 -4.46
C VAL A 64 -3.89 -8.08 -3.80
N PHE A 65 -2.79 -8.83 -3.72
CA PHE A 65 -2.73 -10.06 -2.95
C PHE A 65 -2.31 -9.74 -1.51
N ARG A 66 -3.22 -9.96 -0.56
CA ARG A 66 -2.94 -9.80 0.86
C ARG A 66 -2.28 -11.06 1.41
N TYR A 67 -1.21 -10.89 2.16
CA TYR A 67 -0.44 -11.98 2.71
C TYR A 67 -0.07 -11.74 4.19
N SER A 68 -0.38 -12.70 5.06
CA SER A 68 -0.13 -12.60 6.50
C SER A 68 1.36 -12.72 6.84
N GLY A 69 1.85 -11.83 7.71
CA GLY A 69 3.22 -11.85 8.19
C GLY A 69 3.52 -13.05 9.11
N GLN A 70 4.81 -13.27 9.37
CA GLN A 70 5.28 -14.34 10.26
C GLN A 70 5.16 -13.97 11.74
N GLY A 71 4.81 -14.96 12.55
CA GLY A 71 4.69 -14.87 14.02
C GLY A 71 3.45 -15.62 14.49
N GLN A 72 3.63 -16.78 15.17
CA GLN A 72 2.54 -17.69 15.55
C GLN A 72 1.91 -17.35 16.91
N SER A 73 2.63 -16.67 17.79
CA SER A 73 2.18 -16.35 19.15
C SER A 73 2.43 -14.90 19.51
N GLY A 74 1.49 -14.28 20.22
CA GLY A 74 1.54 -12.85 20.56
C GLY A 74 1.45 -11.93 19.34
N ASP A 75 1.61 -10.64 19.56
CA ASP A 75 1.64 -9.65 18.50
C ASP A 75 2.81 -9.89 17.56
N GLN A 76 2.54 -9.89 16.25
CA GLN A 76 3.60 -9.97 15.25
C GLN A 76 4.49 -8.72 15.29
N GLN A 77 5.71 -8.88 14.84
CA GLN A 77 6.68 -7.79 14.84
C GLN A 77 7.31 -7.61 13.45
N LEU A 78 7.65 -6.38 13.13
CA LEU A 78 8.40 -6.04 11.91
C LEU A 78 9.90 -6.33 12.11
N THR A 79 10.23 -7.63 12.24
CA THR A 79 11.59 -8.15 12.47
C THR A 79 11.90 -9.29 11.50
N ARG A 80 13.15 -9.70 11.39
CA ARG A 80 13.61 -10.84 10.58
C ARG A 80 13.03 -10.82 9.16
N ASN A 81 12.34 -11.89 8.74
CA ASN A 81 11.78 -12.03 7.39
C ASN A 81 10.65 -11.04 7.09
N ASN A 82 9.83 -10.65 8.09
CA ASN A 82 8.84 -9.59 7.91
C ASN A 82 9.51 -8.26 7.53
N ARG A 83 10.60 -7.91 8.21
CA ARG A 83 11.38 -6.71 7.88
C ARG A 83 12.09 -6.84 6.55
N ALA A 84 12.69 -8.00 6.26
CA ALA A 84 13.37 -8.25 5.00
C ALA A 84 12.43 -8.13 3.78
N LEU A 85 11.16 -8.52 3.95
CA LEU A 85 10.13 -8.38 2.92
C LEU A 85 9.79 -6.89 2.66
N VAL A 86 9.63 -6.08 3.70
CA VAL A 86 9.39 -4.63 3.55
C VAL A 86 10.57 -3.91 2.89
N GLU A 87 11.79 -4.31 3.20
CA GLU A 87 13.01 -3.74 2.64
C GLU A 87 13.33 -4.26 1.22
N SER A 88 12.50 -5.13 0.64
CA SER A 88 12.80 -5.79 -0.64
C SER A 88 12.98 -4.79 -1.79
N GLU A 89 12.08 -3.82 -1.90
CA GLU A 89 12.13 -2.83 -2.97
C GLU A 89 13.37 -1.93 -2.85
N GLU A 90 13.67 -1.43 -1.64
CA GLU A 90 14.84 -0.59 -1.38
C GLU A 90 16.15 -1.33 -1.71
N LYS A 91 16.17 -2.65 -1.48
CA LYS A 91 17.34 -3.51 -1.73
C LYS A 91 17.35 -4.18 -3.10
N GLY A 92 16.38 -3.86 -3.97
CA GLY A 92 16.26 -4.42 -5.31
C GLY A 92 15.98 -5.93 -5.34
N ARG A 93 15.36 -6.48 -4.27
CA ARG A 93 15.03 -7.90 -4.15
C ARG A 93 13.72 -8.22 -4.85
N ALA A 94 13.70 -9.26 -5.67
CA ALA A 94 12.46 -9.79 -6.21
C ALA A 94 11.70 -10.59 -5.14
N ILE A 95 10.37 -10.44 -5.13
CA ILE A 95 9.47 -11.24 -4.29
C ILE A 95 8.87 -12.32 -5.17
N ARG A 96 9.14 -13.59 -4.85
CA ARG A 96 8.66 -14.76 -5.58
C ARG A 96 7.57 -15.46 -4.77
N VAL A 97 6.36 -15.53 -5.32
CA VAL A 97 5.21 -16.14 -4.64
C VAL A 97 4.98 -17.56 -5.14
N PHE A 98 4.76 -18.46 -4.20
CA PHE A 98 4.46 -19.87 -4.42
C PHE A 98 3.18 -20.25 -3.69
N ARG A 99 2.39 -21.18 -4.25
CA ARG A 99 1.22 -21.77 -3.61
C ARG A 99 1.41 -23.24 -3.33
N GLY A 100 1.08 -23.70 -2.14
CA GLY A 100 1.16 -25.08 -1.70
C GLY A 100 1.99 -25.28 -0.44
N GLN A 101 2.11 -26.51 0.04
CA GLN A 101 2.87 -26.87 1.26
C GLN A 101 4.09 -27.75 0.96
N GLY A 102 3.89 -29.03 0.68
CA GLY A 102 4.97 -29.99 0.39
C GLY A 102 5.50 -29.86 -1.04
N THR A 103 4.60 -29.82 -2.01
CA THR A 103 4.85 -29.39 -3.37
C THR A 103 4.27 -28.00 -3.53
N VAL A 104 5.04 -27.10 -4.12
CA VAL A 104 4.67 -25.71 -4.31
C VAL A 104 4.69 -25.35 -5.79
N THR A 105 3.71 -24.56 -6.23
CA THR A 105 3.60 -24.07 -7.60
C THR A 105 4.03 -22.60 -7.64
N TYR A 106 4.95 -22.25 -8.53
CA TYR A 106 5.39 -20.87 -8.71
C TYR A 106 4.29 -20.04 -9.37
N ILE A 107 3.85 -19.01 -8.67
CA ILE A 107 2.81 -18.08 -9.12
C ILE A 107 3.41 -16.97 -9.99
N GLY A 108 4.59 -16.46 -9.64
CA GLY A 108 5.25 -15.35 -10.32
C GLY A 108 5.94 -14.38 -9.38
N SER A 109 6.36 -13.25 -9.96
CA SER A 109 7.03 -12.17 -9.25
C SER A 109 6.05 -11.07 -8.83
N PHE A 110 6.31 -10.53 -7.66
CA PHE A 110 5.50 -9.49 -7.03
C PHE A 110 6.40 -8.35 -6.52
N THR A 111 5.79 -7.23 -6.25
CA THR A 111 6.37 -6.11 -5.50
C THR A 111 5.44 -5.74 -4.36
N LEU A 112 5.89 -4.92 -3.43
CA LEU A 112 5.01 -4.33 -2.45
C LEU A 112 4.18 -3.21 -3.10
N GLY A 113 2.90 -3.14 -2.74
CA GLY A 113 2.05 -2.03 -3.15
C GLY A 113 2.47 -0.71 -2.48
N ASP A 114 1.85 0.39 -2.90
CA ASP A 114 2.06 1.74 -2.32
C ASP A 114 1.94 1.74 -0.79
N ARG A 115 1.14 0.83 -0.29
CA ARG A 115 1.01 0.50 1.13
C ARG A 115 1.64 -0.87 1.35
N PRO A 116 2.90 -0.96 1.78
CA PRO A 116 3.61 -2.23 1.90
C PRO A 116 2.92 -3.25 2.81
N TYR A 117 2.33 -2.79 3.90
CA TYR A 117 1.62 -3.63 4.87
C TYR A 117 0.59 -2.84 5.69
N THR A 118 -0.30 -3.60 6.36
CA THR A 118 -1.25 -3.11 7.36
C THR A 118 -1.09 -3.88 8.67
N TRP A 119 -1.53 -3.28 9.78
CA TRP A 119 -1.75 -3.99 11.03
C TRP A 119 -3.21 -4.37 11.12
N GLU A 120 -3.48 -5.66 11.34
CA GLU A 120 -4.83 -6.20 11.44
C GLU A 120 -5.02 -6.96 12.74
N ARG A 121 -6.27 -7.09 13.19
CA ARG A 121 -6.60 -7.90 14.34
C ARG A 121 -6.80 -9.35 13.90
N PHE A 122 -5.93 -10.24 14.30
CA PHE A 122 -6.06 -11.67 14.09
C PHE A 122 -6.83 -12.32 15.25
N PRO A 123 -7.87 -13.10 14.96
CA PRO A 123 -8.58 -13.82 16.00
C PRO A 123 -7.65 -14.81 16.70
N GLY A 124 -7.81 -14.95 17.99
CA GLY A 124 -7.10 -15.97 18.74
C GLY A 124 -7.56 -17.37 18.33
N THR A 125 -6.65 -18.33 18.34
CA THR A 125 -6.94 -19.74 18.07
C THR A 125 -6.92 -20.54 19.37
N GLY A 126 -7.93 -21.35 19.60
CA GLY A 126 -8.08 -22.11 20.85
C GLY A 126 -8.24 -21.20 22.06
N SER A 127 -7.36 -21.32 23.06
CA SER A 127 -7.35 -20.47 24.28
C SER A 127 -6.47 -19.19 24.15
N SER A 128 -5.87 -18.96 23.00
CA SER A 128 -5.02 -17.79 22.78
C SER A 128 -5.86 -16.53 22.57
N PRO A 129 -5.47 -15.37 23.13
CA PRO A 129 -6.18 -14.11 22.88
C PRO A 129 -5.96 -13.63 21.45
N ASP A 130 -6.86 -12.74 21.00
CA ASP A 130 -6.64 -11.99 19.77
C ASP A 130 -5.33 -11.22 19.81
N ARG A 131 -4.71 -11.06 18.65
CA ARG A 131 -3.38 -10.43 18.51
C ARG A 131 -3.31 -9.47 17.33
N ASN A 132 -2.37 -8.55 17.35
CA ASN A 132 -2.08 -7.70 16.20
C ASN A 132 -1.13 -8.46 15.25
N GLY A 133 -1.47 -8.49 13.98
CA GLY A 133 -0.70 -9.12 12.92
C GLY A 133 -0.42 -8.20 11.75
N LEU A 134 0.65 -8.49 11.04
CA LEU A 134 1.04 -7.82 9.81
C LEU A 134 0.33 -8.48 8.63
N VAL A 135 -0.23 -7.69 7.73
CA VAL A 135 -0.72 -8.14 6.43
C VAL A 135 -0.01 -7.34 5.35
N PHE A 136 0.79 -8.01 4.55
CA PHE A 136 1.51 -7.42 3.41
C PHE A 136 0.59 -7.30 2.20
N ASN A 137 0.72 -6.20 1.48
CA ASN A 137 0.01 -5.95 0.23
C ASN A 137 0.98 -6.20 -0.94
N LEU A 138 0.80 -7.30 -1.64
CA LEU A 138 1.64 -7.70 -2.77
C LEU A 138 0.91 -7.41 -4.08
N VAL A 139 1.61 -6.79 -5.02
CA VAL A 139 1.11 -6.46 -6.36
C VAL A 139 1.88 -7.27 -7.39
N ALA A 140 1.17 -7.93 -8.30
CA ALA A 140 1.78 -8.73 -9.35
C ALA A 140 2.62 -7.85 -10.30
N VAL A 141 3.83 -8.30 -10.61
CA VAL A 141 4.71 -7.71 -11.63
C VAL A 141 4.68 -8.57 -12.88
N ASP A 142 4.92 -9.88 -12.70
CA ASP A 142 4.84 -10.91 -13.73
C ASP A 142 4.37 -12.20 -13.04
N ALA A 143 3.05 -12.44 -13.07
CA ALA A 143 2.43 -13.51 -12.30
C ALA A 143 1.11 -13.99 -12.91
N ASP A 144 0.81 -15.26 -12.73
CA ASP A 144 -0.52 -15.82 -12.96
C ASP A 144 -1.36 -15.72 -11.67
N THR A 145 -2.07 -14.61 -11.52
CA THR A 145 -2.90 -14.34 -10.34
C THR A 145 -4.10 -15.26 -10.21
N SER A 146 -4.49 -15.99 -11.27
CA SER A 146 -5.57 -17.00 -11.21
C SER A 146 -5.22 -18.19 -10.32
N LEU A 147 -3.93 -18.38 -10.06
CA LEU A 147 -3.41 -19.41 -9.17
C LEU A 147 -3.40 -18.98 -7.69
N LEU A 148 -3.70 -17.75 -7.35
CA LEU A 148 -3.74 -17.28 -5.97
C LEU A 148 -5.03 -17.70 -5.25
N PRO A 149 -5.00 -17.90 -3.92
CA PRO A 149 -6.22 -18.03 -3.15
C PRO A 149 -7.00 -16.70 -3.19
N VAL A 150 -8.32 -16.79 -3.25
CA VAL A 150 -9.20 -15.61 -3.16
C VAL A 150 -9.46 -15.33 -1.69
N ALA A 151 -9.49 -14.06 -1.28
CA ALA A 151 -9.74 -13.66 0.09
C ALA A 151 -11.09 -14.22 0.59
N GLU A 152 -11.07 -15.04 1.66
CA GLU A 152 -12.28 -15.46 2.36
C GLU A 152 -12.61 -14.42 3.43
N GLY A 153 -13.77 -13.76 3.33
CA GLY A 153 -14.28 -13.00 4.47
C GLY A 153 -14.51 -11.51 4.31
N GLY A 154 -14.87 -11.09 3.14
CA GLY A 154 -15.61 -9.85 2.95
C GLY A 154 -16.68 -10.10 1.90
N ASP A 155 -17.93 -10.07 2.24
CA ASP A 155 -19.05 -10.16 1.28
C ASP A 155 -19.04 -9.02 0.24
N ALA A 156 -18.01 -8.16 0.27
CA ALA A 156 -17.76 -7.08 -0.65
C ALA A 156 -16.78 -7.42 -1.79
N ASP A 157 -15.98 -8.52 -1.71
CA ASP A 157 -14.83 -8.73 -2.62
C ASP A 157 -14.89 -10.02 -3.46
N ARG A 158 -16.06 -10.60 -3.72
CA ARG A 158 -16.16 -11.68 -4.72
C ARG A 158 -16.09 -11.12 -6.14
N PRO A 159 -15.09 -11.49 -6.97
CA PRO A 159 -15.18 -11.27 -8.40
C PRO A 159 -16.28 -12.18 -8.94
N GLY A 160 -17.45 -11.61 -9.18
CA GLY A 160 -18.57 -12.39 -9.73
C GLY A 160 -19.95 -11.81 -9.49
N ARG A 161 -20.10 -10.83 -8.67
CA ARG A 161 -21.27 -9.95 -8.64
C ARG A 161 -20.88 -8.69 -7.87
N ALA A 162 -20.27 -7.75 -8.58
CA ALA A 162 -20.23 -6.38 -8.13
C ALA A 162 -21.69 -5.93 -7.95
N THR A 163 -22.20 -5.99 -6.74
CA THR A 163 -23.16 -4.99 -6.34
C THR A 163 -22.34 -3.73 -6.24
N SER A 164 -22.23 -3.03 -7.37
CA SER A 164 -21.66 -1.70 -7.45
C SER A 164 -22.33 -0.88 -6.34
N SER A 165 -21.67 -0.77 -5.19
CA SER A 165 -22.08 0.21 -4.19
C SER A 165 -21.68 1.56 -4.80
N ALA A 166 -22.66 2.45 -4.93
CA ALA A 166 -22.38 3.79 -5.42
C ALA A 166 -21.23 4.40 -4.61
N PRO A 167 -20.28 5.07 -5.27
CA PRO A 167 -19.18 5.74 -4.58
C PRO A 167 -19.73 6.67 -3.49
N SER A 168 -19.11 6.65 -2.34
CA SER A 168 -19.49 7.48 -1.19
C SER A 168 -18.29 8.25 -0.65
N SER A 169 -18.58 9.41 -0.06
CA SER A 169 -17.59 10.27 0.56
C SER A 169 -18.03 10.69 1.96
N ALA A 170 -17.08 10.78 2.88
CA ALA A 170 -17.27 11.36 4.20
C ALA A 170 -16.05 12.22 4.55
N SER A 171 -16.26 13.36 5.16
CA SER A 171 -15.16 14.23 5.58
C SER A 171 -15.31 14.65 7.04
N VAL A 172 -14.15 14.89 7.67
CA VAL A 172 -14.05 15.42 9.04
C VAL A 172 -13.02 16.53 9.07
N ASP A 173 -13.18 17.44 10.04
CA ASP A 173 -12.25 18.55 10.22
C ASP A 173 -10.82 18.05 10.42
N TRP A 174 -9.89 18.61 9.65
CA TRP A 174 -8.47 18.30 9.76
C TRP A 174 -7.86 19.07 10.92
N ARG A 175 -6.97 18.43 11.65
CA ARG A 175 -6.15 19.08 12.67
C ARG A 175 -4.72 18.57 12.60
N PRO A 176 -3.73 19.42 12.89
CA PRO A 176 -2.37 18.96 13.01
C PRO A 176 -2.29 17.91 14.13
N LEU A 177 -1.71 16.77 13.82
CA LEU A 177 -1.38 15.71 14.77
C LEU A 177 0.13 15.72 14.97
N ASP A 178 0.63 15.21 16.09
CA ASP A 178 2.03 14.84 16.11
C ASP A 178 2.26 13.57 15.24
N PHE A 179 3.50 13.34 14.86
CA PHE A 179 3.82 12.22 13.96
C PHE A 179 3.46 10.84 14.56
N ARG A 180 3.51 10.69 15.87
CA ARG A 180 3.13 9.46 16.57
C ARG A 180 1.62 9.29 16.62
N GLU A 181 0.87 10.36 16.93
CA GLU A 181 -0.58 10.35 16.90
C GLU A 181 -1.12 10.06 15.50
N TYR A 182 -0.50 10.62 14.46
CA TYR A 182 -0.84 10.36 13.07
C TYR A 182 -0.67 8.87 12.70
N GLN A 183 0.45 8.25 13.10
CA GLN A 183 0.66 6.82 12.88
C GLN A 183 -0.36 5.95 13.61
N VAL A 184 -0.64 6.24 14.88
CA VAL A 184 -1.61 5.50 15.71
C VAL A 184 -3.04 5.67 15.16
N ARG A 185 -3.42 6.87 14.73
CA ARG A 185 -4.75 7.14 14.19
C ARG A 185 -5.00 6.33 12.91
N ARG A 186 -4.06 6.28 11.98
CA ARG A 186 -4.19 5.47 10.76
C ARG A 186 -4.30 3.97 11.02
N VAL A 187 -3.63 3.46 12.05
CA VAL A 187 -3.76 2.06 12.48
C VAL A 187 -5.18 1.77 13.00
N ASN A 188 -5.73 2.67 13.83
CA ASN A 188 -7.05 2.47 14.44
C ASN A 188 -8.21 2.66 13.47
N GLU A 189 -8.01 3.36 12.36
CA GLU A 189 -9.04 3.65 11.36
C GLU A 189 -9.07 2.61 10.22
N GLY A 190 -8.32 1.49 10.35
CA GLY A 190 -8.24 0.44 9.33
C GLY A 190 -7.51 0.87 8.07
N GLU A 191 -6.90 2.05 8.08
CA GLU A 191 -6.02 2.50 7.02
C GLU A 191 -4.67 1.80 7.18
N SER A 192 -4.19 1.20 6.10
CA SER A 192 -2.83 0.70 6.08
C SER A 192 -1.87 1.85 6.36
N VAL A 193 -0.96 1.63 7.31
CA VAL A 193 0.11 2.58 7.59
C VAL A 193 0.93 2.70 6.30
N ARG A 194 0.67 3.75 5.50
CA ARG A 194 1.73 4.28 4.65
C ARG A 194 2.92 4.47 5.55
N SER A 195 4.08 3.99 5.17
CA SER A 195 5.33 4.52 5.70
C SER A 195 5.43 5.96 5.18
N VAL A 196 4.57 6.85 5.72
CA VAL A 196 4.65 8.28 5.43
C VAL A 196 5.99 8.70 5.98
N SER A 197 6.85 9.15 5.11
CA SER A 197 8.13 9.66 5.56
C SER A 197 7.84 10.85 6.47
N ARG A 198 8.65 11.02 7.51
CA ARG A 198 8.55 12.19 8.39
C ARG A 198 8.52 13.50 7.58
N LEU A 199 9.24 13.53 6.46
CA LEU A 199 9.29 14.70 5.56
C LEU A 199 7.94 14.98 4.86
N GLU A 200 7.22 13.94 4.42
CA GLU A 200 5.87 14.11 3.85
C GLU A 200 4.90 14.60 4.90
N PHE A 201 4.94 14.00 6.10
CA PHE A 201 4.10 14.41 7.21
C PHE A 201 4.34 15.88 7.63
N GLU A 202 5.61 16.30 7.79
CA GLU A 202 5.97 17.68 8.12
C GLU A 202 5.53 18.65 7.01
N LEU A 203 5.64 18.25 5.74
CA LEU A 203 5.20 19.06 4.60
C LEU A 203 3.67 19.23 4.59
N GLN A 204 2.91 18.15 4.78
CA GLN A 204 1.45 18.18 4.88
C GLN A 204 0.98 19.06 6.04
N THR A 205 1.59 18.89 7.21
CA THR A 205 1.24 19.64 8.42
C THR A 205 1.45 21.15 8.19
N ARG A 206 2.63 21.55 7.71
CA ARG A 206 2.93 22.96 7.40
C ARG A 206 1.97 23.55 6.36
N PHE A 207 1.63 22.78 5.34
CA PHE A 207 0.70 23.23 4.29
C PHE A 207 -0.73 23.38 4.82
N GLY A 208 -1.21 22.42 5.59
CA GLY A 208 -2.54 22.47 6.21
C GLY A 208 -2.68 23.64 7.20
N GLU A 209 -1.66 23.87 8.03
CA GLU A 209 -1.62 25.02 8.95
C GLU A 209 -1.61 26.36 8.19
N TRP A 210 -0.84 26.46 7.11
CA TRP A 210 -0.78 27.67 6.27
C TRP A 210 -2.12 27.95 5.58
N LEU A 211 -2.80 26.93 5.06
CA LEU A 211 -4.15 27.05 4.48
C LEU A 211 -5.15 27.55 5.53
N ARG A 212 -5.15 26.95 6.73
CA ARG A 212 -6.05 27.37 7.82
C ARG A 212 -5.78 28.80 8.28
N ALA A 213 -4.52 29.22 8.33
CA ALA A 213 -4.15 30.59 8.66
C ALA A 213 -4.67 31.62 7.63
N ARG A 214 -4.93 31.19 6.39
CA ARG A 214 -5.58 31.99 5.34
C ARG A 214 -7.11 31.99 5.41
N GLY A 215 -7.68 31.16 6.30
CA GLY A 215 -9.13 30.97 6.41
C GLY A 215 -9.70 29.86 5.50
N ASP A 216 -8.84 29.03 4.90
CA ASP A 216 -9.29 27.89 4.12
C ASP A 216 -9.78 26.76 5.04
N ASP A 217 -10.85 26.09 4.61
CA ASP A 217 -11.34 24.87 5.27
C ASP A 217 -10.49 23.69 4.83
N VAL A 218 -9.89 22.99 5.79
CA VAL A 218 -9.03 21.82 5.53
C VAL A 218 -9.65 20.60 6.21
N GLN A 219 -9.84 19.52 5.46
CA GLN A 219 -10.54 18.33 5.90
C GLN A 219 -9.74 17.06 5.59
N VAL A 220 -10.04 15.99 6.34
CA VAL A 220 -9.67 14.61 6.01
C VAL A 220 -10.86 14.01 5.26
N LEU A 221 -10.65 13.57 4.03
CA LEU A 221 -11.68 12.99 3.16
C LEU A 221 -11.50 11.48 3.10
N ARG A 222 -12.59 10.74 3.29
CA ARG A 222 -12.67 9.29 3.06
C ARG A 222 -13.54 9.05 1.84
N LEU A 223 -13.00 8.35 0.87
CA LEU A 223 -13.67 7.95 -0.35
C LEU A 223 -13.80 6.43 -0.34
N THR A 224 -15.00 5.92 -0.52
CA THR A 224 -15.25 4.47 -0.56
C THR A 224 -15.92 4.12 -1.88
N GLU A 225 -15.33 3.20 -2.62
CA GLU A 225 -15.85 2.64 -3.87
C GLU A 225 -15.51 1.15 -3.91
N ASP A 226 -16.46 0.30 -4.27
CA ASP A 226 -16.31 -1.16 -4.38
C ASP A 226 -15.68 -1.81 -3.13
N GLY A 227 -16.05 -1.33 -1.94
CA GLY A 227 -15.52 -1.82 -0.66
C GLY A 227 -14.11 -1.35 -0.30
N VAL A 228 -13.45 -0.60 -1.17
CA VAL A 228 -12.11 -0.02 -0.92
C VAL A 228 -12.27 1.41 -0.42
N THR A 229 -11.65 1.72 0.74
CA THR A 229 -11.57 3.10 1.25
C THR A 229 -10.21 3.69 0.96
N ILE A 230 -10.19 4.83 0.30
CA ILE A 230 -9.00 5.64 0.01
C ILE A 230 -9.10 6.99 0.71
N VAL A 231 -7.97 7.49 1.18
CA VAL A 231 -7.89 8.72 1.96
C VAL A 231 -6.77 9.60 1.38
N PRO A 232 -7.10 10.68 0.68
CA PRO A 232 -6.12 11.67 0.26
C PRO A 232 -5.42 12.31 1.45
N ASP A 233 -4.23 12.84 1.25
CA ASP A 233 -3.49 13.50 2.31
C ASP A 233 -4.21 14.74 2.86
N LEU A 234 -4.80 15.55 1.97
CA LEU A 234 -5.62 16.71 2.34
C LEU A 234 -6.80 16.89 1.36
N TYR A 235 -7.90 17.36 1.89
CA TYR A 235 -9.03 17.89 1.12
C TYR A 235 -9.33 19.31 1.55
N VAL A 236 -9.46 20.23 0.60
CA VAL A 236 -9.66 21.66 0.85
C VAL A 236 -10.90 22.13 0.09
N PRO A 237 -12.10 22.04 0.70
CA PRO A 237 -13.37 22.41 0.07
C PRO A 237 -13.39 23.85 -0.45
N THR A 238 -12.79 24.80 0.27
CA THR A 238 -12.78 26.24 -0.09
C THR A 238 -12.13 26.53 -1.43
N ILE A 239 -11.15 25.73 -1.83
CA ILE A 239 -10.48 25.83 -3.14
C ILE A 239 -10.81 24.64 -4.05
N GLY A 240 -11.68 23.73 -3.60
CA GLY A 240 -12.12 22.57 -4.37
C GLY A 240 -11.02 21.59 -4.71
N GLN A 241 -10.01 21.38 -3.85
CA GLN A 241 -8.86 20.54 -4.19
C GLN A 241 -8.71 19.30 -3.29
N ILE A 242 -8.34 18.18 -3.94
CA ILE A 242 -7.80 16.99 -3.30
C ILE A 242 -6.29 16.97 -3.54
N ILE A 243 -5.51 16.77 -2.47
CA ILE A 243 -4.06 16.98 -2.51
C ILE A 243 -3.33 15.74 -2.02
N GLU A 244 -2.32 15.34 -2.77
CA GLU A 244 -1.37 14.29 -2.44
C GLU A 244 0.02 14.88 -2.27
N ALA A 245 0.65 14.64 -1.13
CA ALA A 245 2.00 15.11 -0.83
C ALA A 245 3.06 14.06 -1.16
N LYS A 246 4.26 14.51 -1.52
CA LYS A 246 5.43 13.64 -1.71
C LYS A 246 6.67 14.25 -1.08
N LYS A 247 7.53 13.37 -0.55
CA LYS A 247 8.81 13.75 0.07
C LYS A 247 9.88 14.22 -0.90
N SER A 248 9.65 14.11 -2.22
CA SER A 248 10.68 14.34 -3.24
C SER A 248 10.07 14.84 -4.54
N ILE A 249 10.80 15.72 -5.23
CA ILE A 249 10.50 16.17 -6.60
C ILE A 249 11.02 15.20 -7.67
N ALA A 250 11.65 14.09 -7.29
CA ALA A 250 12.13 13.11 -8.26
C ALA A 250 10.98 12.55 -9.10
N ARG A 251 11.23 12.38 -10.41
CA ARG A 251 10.21 11.99 -11.41
C ARG A 251 9.38 10.78 -11.02
N ALA A 252 9.97 9.79 -10.35
CA ALA A 252 9.24 8.60 -9.88
C ALA A 252 8.15 8.96 -8.86
N TYR A 253 8.46 9.80 -7.88
CA TYR A 253 7.50 10.27 -6.86
C TYR A 253 6.38 11.12 -7.48
N VAL A 254 6.73 12.01 -8.40
CA VAL A 254 5.72 12.85 -9.10
C VAL A 254 4.78 11.98 -9.93
N ARG A 255 5.28 10.97 -10.65
CA ARG A 255 4.44 10.03 -11.41
C ARG A 255 3.48 9.25 -10.51
N THR A 256 3.95 8.80 -9.35
CA THR A 256 3.10 8.12 -8.36
C THR A 256 2.01 9.07 -7.85
N ALA A 257 2.36 10.30 -7.49
CA ALA A 257 1.40 11.31 -7.04
C ALA A 257 0.32 11.62 -8.11
N ILE A 258 0.73 11.73 -9.39
CA ILE A 258 -0.20 11.93 -10.51
C ILE A 258 -1.25 10.82 -10.56
N GLY A 259 -0.82 9.55 -10.52
CA GLY A 259 -1.73 8.40 -10.54
C GLY A 259 -2.70 8.42 -9.36
N GLN A 260 -2.16 8.62 -8.15
CA GLN A 260 -2.95 8.64 -6.92
C GLN A 260 -3.99 9.77 -6.91
N VAL A 261 -3.59 11.00 -7.19
CA VAL A 261 -4.50 12.15 -7.10
C VAL A 261 -5.58 12.15 -8.19
N LEU A 262 -5.28 11.60 -9.37
CA LEU A 262 -6.28 11.41 -10.43
C LEU A 262 -7.31 10.35 -10.05
N ASP A 263 -6.89 9.24 -9.45
CA ASP A 263 -7.78 8.21 -8.93
C ASP A 263 -8.70 8.79 -7.84
N TYR A 264 -8.14 9.47 -6.85
CA TYR A 264 -8.91 10.12 -5.78
C TYR A 264 -9.94 11.10 -6.33
N ALA A 265 -9.54 11.97 -7.26
CA ALA A 265 -10.43 12.94 -7.88
C ALA A 265 -11.56 12.25 -8.69
N ALA A 266 -11.24 11.14 -9.37
CA ALA A 266 -12.23 10.38 -10.11
C ALA A 266 -13.29 9.75 -9.19
N VAL A 267 -12.88 9.11 -8.07
CA VAL A 267 -13.82 8.55 -7.08
C VAL A 267 -14.63 9.66 -6.40
N ALA A 268 -13.99 10.76 -6.01
CA ALA A 268 -14.67 11.90 -5.38
C ALA A 268 -15.75 12.52 -6.29
N ARG A 269 -15.45 12.71 -7.57
CA ARG A 269 -16.41 13.23 -8.55
C ARG A 269 -17.59 12.27 -8.75
N ARG A 270 -17.36 10.95 -8.78
CA ARG A 270 -18.45 9.95 -8.82
C ARG A 270 -19.29 9.94 -7.54
N SER A 271 -18.71 10.32 -6.38
CA SER A 271 -19.46 10.48 -5.11
C SER A 271 -20.17 11.84 -4.99
N GLY A 272 -20.14 12.68 -6.04
CA GLY A 272 -20.85 13.95 -6.10
C GLY A 272 -20.04 15.17 -5.64
N LEU A 273 -18.73 15.03 -5.37
CA LEU A 273 -17.87 16.17 -5.01
C LEU A 273 -17.30 16.85 -6.25
N ALA A 274 -17.36 18.17 -6.29
CA ALA A 274 -16.67 18.98 -7.29
C ALA A 274 -15.25 19.27 -6.79
N VAL A 275 -14.26 18.56 -7.34
CA VAL A 275 -12.86 18.65 -6.89
C VAL A 275 -11.88 18.60 -8.04
N ASP A 276 -10.76 19.31 -7.87
CA ASP A 276 -9.62 19.28 -8.76
C ASP A 276 -8.41 18.59 -8.08
N PRO A 277 -7.65 17.79 -8.84
CA PRO A 277 -6.48 17.12 -8.32
C PRO A 277 -5.32 18.10 -8.13
N ALA A 278 -4.59 17.95 -7.03
CA ALA A 278 -3.38 18.71 -6.77
C ALA A 278 -2.29 17.84 -6.13
N VAL A 279 -1.03 18.16 -6.39
CA VAL A 279 0.13 17.54 -5.75
C VAL A 279 0.89 18.58 -4.93
N LEU A 280 1.41 18.16 -3.77
CA LEU A 280 2.22 18.97 -2.88
C LEU A 280 3.64 18.41 -2.85
N LEU A 281 4.63 19.22 -3.24
CA LEU A 281 6.03 18.84 -3.36
C LEU A 281 6.90 19.64 -2.37
N PRO A 282 8.06 19.11 -1.94
CA PRO A 282 8.92 19.78 -0.95
C PRO A 282 9.67 21.00 -1.50
N SER A 283 9.76 21.14 -2.81
CA SER A 283 10.35 22.29 -3.51
C SER A 283 9.81 22.39 -4.93
N GLU A 284 10.16 23.46 -5.64
CA GLU A 284 9.79 23.65 -7.04
C GLU A 284 10.27 22.48 -7.90
N PRO A 285 9.38 21.79 -8.64
CA PRO A 285 9.78 20.76 -9.59
C PRO A 285 10.35 21.35 -10.87
N SER A 286 11.02 20.53 -11.69
CA SER A 286 11.48 20.97 -13.01
C SER A 286 10.31 21.41 -13.90
N SER A 287 10.55 22.35 -14.82
CA SER A 287 9.54 22.83 -15.76
C SER A 287 8.86 21.70 -16.56
N SER A 288 9.60 20.65 -16.90
CA SER A 288 9.04 19.48 -17.60
C SER A 288 8.07 18.68 -16.75
N LEU A 289 8.28 18.61 -15.43
CA LEU A 289 7.36 17.93 -14.51
C LEU A 289 6.14 18.80 -14.20
N THR A 290 6.33 20.12 -14.05
CA THR A 290 5.23 21.08 -13.92
C THR A 290 4.33 21.01 -15.17
N ALA A 291 4.92 21.07 -16.38
CA ALA A 291 4.17 20.95 -17.62
C ALA A 291 3.42 19.61 -17.74
N LEU A 292 4.00 18.51 -17.27
CA LEU A 292 3.33 17.21 -17.25
C LEU A 292 2.09 17.27 -16.32
N CYS A 293 2.21 17.76 -15.10
CA CYS A 293 1.11 17.86 -14.16
C CYS A 293 -0.03 18.74 -14.69
N THR A 294 0.30 19.94 -15.17
CA THR A 294 -0.69 20.89 -15.70
C THR A 294 -1.38 20.38 -16.95
N SER A 295 -0.67 19.64 -17.82
CA SER A 295 -1.26 19.05 -19.03
C SER A 295 -2.34 17.98 -18.75
N VAL A 296 -2.35 17.41 -17.54
CA VAL A 296 -3.37 16.45 -17.09
C VAL A 296 -4.30 17.02 -16.02
N GLY A 297 -4.36 18.35 -15.91
CA GLY A 297 -5.30 19.03 -15.05
C GLY A 297 -4.93 19.04 -13.57
N ILE A 298 -3.65 18.90 -13.21
CA ILE A 298 -3.19 18.84 -11.82
C ILE A 298 -2.49 20.14 -11.43
N THR A 299 -2.95 20.76 -10.33
CA THR A 299 -2.25 21.87 -9.67
C THR A 299 -1.03 21.36 -8.92
N VAL A 300 0.10 22.07 -9.01
CA VAL A 300 1.33 21.72 -8.30
C VAL A 300 1.66 22.78 -7.28
N TRP A 301 1.74 22.39 -6.00
CA TRP A 301 2.07 23.24 -4.86
C TRP A 301 3.47 22.95 -4.34
N TRP A 302 4.19 23.99 -3.87
CA TRP A 302 5.47 23.86 -3.14
C TRP A 302 5.69 25.07 -2.22
N PRO A 303 6.61 24.96 -1.22
CA PRO A 303 7.00 26.09 -0.37
C PRO A 303 7.60 27.24 -1.19
N ALA A 304 7.20 28.49 -0.90
CA ALA A 304 7.74 29.70 -1.51
C ALA A 304 8.95 30.23 -0.73
N ASP A 305 9.90 30.88 -1.40
CA ASP A 305 11.12 31.46 -0.79
C ASP A 305 10.83 32.50 0.31
N GLY A 306 9.70 33.21 0.20
CA GLY A 306 9.26 34.23 1.19
C GLY A 306 8.44 33.68 2.36
N GLY A 307 8.33 32.38 2.52
CA GLY A 307 7.42 31.72 3.45
C GLY A 307 6.05 31.44 2.82
N GLY A 308 5.31 30.49 3.41
CA GLY A 308 4.05 30.00 2.83
C GLY A 308 4.26 29.08 1.63
N PHE A 309 3.26 29.03 0.74
CA PHE A 309 3.27 28.14 -0.42
C PHE A 309 2.83 28.89 -1.69
N THR A 310 3.32 28.41 -2.82
CA THR A 310 2.96 28.88 -4.16
C THR A 310 2.56 27.70 -5.02
N ASN A 311 1.91 27.97 -6.16
CA ASN A 311 1.48 26.91 -7.08
C ASN A 311 1.53 27.35 -8.54
N VAL A 312 1.44 26.35 -9.41
CA VAL A 312 1.08 26.48 -10.82
C VAL A 312 -0.14 25.61 -11.07
N SER A 313 -1.17 26.22 -11.65
CA SER A 313 -2.42 25.55 -12.03
C SER A 313 -2.48 25.27 -13.53
N PRO A 314 -3.32 24.33 -13.98
CA PRO A 314 -3.57 24.01 -15.39
C PRO A 314 -4.01 25.22 -16.24
#